data_e7da824a8e5f27c9134d9dbe2da98a6e
#
_entry.id   e7da824a8e5f27c9134d9dbe2da98a6e
#
_cell.length_a   1.000
_cell.length_b   1.000
_cell.length_c   1.000
_cell.angle_alpha   90.00
_cell.angle_beta   90.00
_cell.angle_gamma   90.00
#
_symmetry.space_group_name_H-M   'P 1'
#
loop_
_entity.id
_entity.type
_entity.pdbx_description
1 polymer ?
#
loop_
_entity_poly.entity_id
_entity_poly.type
_entity_poly.pdbx_seq_one_letter_code
_entity_poly.pdbx_strand_id
1 'polypeptide(L)'
;MKTRTLLQTAAAGLLLAAVGPHTAYAQNEIDILRYSYQEALGSTRTMAMGGAFGALGADLASLNGNPAGIGMYRRGDASLTTGFASIKAKVNINGQIGNANQLAGSTTNLGIALSYPSVNPDWPVTTLAITSTRRANFNEKIEIEDASLDASLLDAFLAAAMGTVPPDLYDRAPFTSNLAWETYLLDPHPNNDPTAYISAIPEGGAYATKTIERSGRLNETNIGLGSGLNERLYIGASIGIVSVEFEETSIHKERPRLDTLALNEWEFQEMLAVEGSGINLKVGATLAVTDWLRAGLAYHTRSRITLTDEYSTTVRSAFNTGETYDYNSPFNRLEYVVHTPSRLIASAAFIMGKAGIVSADYERVDYGTGTLNASAFSGPSAYDFASENAAAAELYGTSHIARVGCEFRVQRAWRVRAGASFETSPFTPAADVVADANRYTGNFGFGHRTENWYFAGTYRRSVYQNDIYLFSPDLLDAGRLQKTHGMVVATVGFRM
;
A
#
# COMPACT_ATOMS: atom_id res chain seq x y z
N MET A 1 24.17 -25.98 0.04
CA MET A 1 24.25 -25.05 -1.10
C MET A 1 23.13 -25.24 -2.12
N LYS A 2 22.02 -25.89 -1.79
CA LYS A 2 20.88 -26.14 -2.72
C LYS A 2 19.54 -25.57 -2.23
N THR A 3 19.52 -24.84 -1.12
CA THR A 3 18.32 -24.22 -0.52
C THR A 3 18.28 -22.70 -0.69
N ARG A 4 19.27 -22.09 -1.31
CA ARG A 4 19.33 -20.61 -1.52
C ARG A 4 18.54 -20.11 -2.74
N THR A 5 18.25 -20.96 -3.71
CA THR A 5 17.72 -20.56 -5.01
C THR A 5 16.20 -20.41 -5.06
N LEU A 6 15.46 -20.87 -4.05
CA LEU A 6 13.99 -20.78 -3.98
C LEU A 6 13.47 -19.60 -3.14
N LEU A 7 14.33 -18.94 -2.39
CA LEU A 7 13.96 -17.91 -1.40
C LEU A 7 14.10 -16.47 -1.88
N GLN A 8 14.74 -16.24 -3.03
CA GLN A 8 15.00 -14.89 -3.54
C GLN A 8 13.91 -14.32 -4.45
N THR A 9 12.92 -15.13 -4.84
CA THR A 9 11.89 -14.75 -5.82
C THR A 9 10.76 -13.86 -5.27
N ALA A 10 10.67 -13.68 -3.97
CA ALA A 10 9.48 -13.12 -3.35
C ALA A 10 9.53 -11.62 -3.03
N ALA A 11 10.69 -10.97 -3.12
CA ALA A 11 10.83 -9.54 -2.80
C ALA A 11 10.72 -8.60 -4.01
N ALA A 12 10.73 -9.14 -5.22
CA ALA A 12 10.62 -8.40 -6.48
C ALA A 12 9.18 -8.39 -6.97
N GLY A 13 8.38 -7.53 -6.43
CA GLY A 13 7.06 -7.29 -6.98
C GLY A 13 7.12 -6.86 -8.45
N LEU A 14 6.48 -7.63 -9.31
CA LEU A 14 6.43 -7.52 -10.76
C LEU A 14 7.74 -7.93 -11.44
N LEU A 15 7.93 -9.21 -11.63
CA LEU A 15 8.48 -9.81 -12.83
C LEU A 15 8.91 -11.27 -12.56
N LEU A 16 8.40 -12.13 -13.41
CA LEU A 16 8.85 -13.51 -13.64
C LEU A 16 8.56 -14.49 -12.50
N ALA A 17 7.34 -15.02 -12.54
CA ALA A 17 7.05 -16.32 -11.96
C ALA A 17 8.00 -17.38 -12.58
N ALA A 18 8.68 -18.12 -11.70
CA ALA A 18 9.62 -19.17 -12.05
C ALA A 18 9.01 -20.21 -12.98
N VAL A 19 9.79 -20.58 -13.95
CA VAL A 19 9.82 -21.79 -14.78
C VAL A 19 8.83 -22.90 -14.39
N GLY A 20 7.61 -22.77 -14.87
CA GLY A 20 6.59 -23.78 -15.02
C GLY A 20 5.66 -23.31 -16.15
N PRO A 21 4.82 -24.15 -16.77
CA PRO A 21 3.86 -23.74 -17.78
C PRO A 21 2.73 -22.96 -17.09
N HIS A 22 3.02 -21.73 -16.66
CA HIS A 22 2.06 -20.87 -15.98
C HIS A 22 1.87 -19.63 -16.81
N THR A 23 0.64 -19.37 -17.18
CA THR A 23 0.16 -18.06 -17.62
C THR A 23 0.68 -17.02 -16.63
N ALA A 24 1.40 -16.00 -17.13
CA ALA A 24 1.86 -14.89 -16.30
C ALA A 24 0.63 -14.15 -15.74
N TYR A 25 0.38 -14.32 -14.44
CA TYR A 25 -0.63 -13.57 -13.71
C TYR A 25 0.06 -12.40 -13.01
N ALA A 26 -0.54 -11.21 -13.07
CA ALA A 26 -0.05 -10.02 -12.39
C ALA A 26 -0.25 -10.08 -10.85
N GLN A 27 -1.00 -11.08 -10.36
CA GLN A 27 -1.32 -11.27 -8.94
C GLN A 27 -0.21 -12.06 -8.26
N ASN A 28 0.29 -11.50 -7.18
CA ASN A 28 1.24 -12.18 -6.32
C ASN A 28 0.99 -11.82 -4.85
N GLU A 29 1.78 -12.41 -3.94
CA GLU A 29 1.73 -12.18 -2.51
C GLU A 29 1.82 -10.69 -2.12
N ILE A 30 2.39 -9.83 -2.96
CA ILE A 30 2.53 -8.38 -2.71
C ILE A 30 1.17 -7.71 -2.57
N ASP A 31 0.14 -8.17 -3.28
CA ASP A 31 -1.20 -7.63 -3.20
C ASP A 31 -1.81 -7.80 -1.82
N ILE A 32 -1.46 -8.88 -1.11
CA ILE A 32 -1.85 -9.07 0.28
C ILE A 32 -1.33 -7.90 1.13
N LEU A 33 -0.05 -7.55 1.01
CA LEU A 33 0.54 -6.46 1.78
C LEU A 33 0.02 -5.09 1.28
N ARG A 34 -0.04 -4.87 -0.05
CA ARG A 34 -0.47 -3.62 -0.69
C ARG A 34 -1.87 -3.20 -0.23
N TYR A 35 -2.84 -4.11 -0.24
CA TYR A 35 -4.23 -3.81 0.11
C TYR A 35 -4.56 -4.02 1.59
N SER A 36 -3.64 -4.61 2.37
CA SER A 36 -3.76 -4.72 3.83
C SER A 36 -3.14 -3.56 4.57
N TYR A 37 -2.16 -2.87 3.97
CA TYR A 37 -1.48 -1.75 4.62
C TYR A 37 -2.44 -0.57 4.78
N GLN A 38 -2.46 0.03 5.97
CA GLN A 38 -3.34 1.14 6.29
C GLN A 38 -2.57 2.24 7.03
N GLU A 39 -2.66 3.46 6.52
CA GLU A 39 -2.12 4.63 7.19
C GLU A 39 -3.08 5.15 8.26
N ALA A 40 -2.54 5.72 9.35
CA ALA A 40 -3.32 6.39 10.39
C ALA A 40 -3.78 7.78 9.91
N LEU A 41 -4.61 7.80 8.86
CA LEU A 41 -5.24 8.99 8.32
C LEU A 41 -6.64 9.19 8.93
N GLY A 42 -7.18 10.41 8.81
CA GLY A 42 -8.49 10.75 9.35
C GLY A 42 -8.65 12.26 9.49
N SER A 43 -9.23 12.71 10.60
CA SER A 43 -9.29 14.13 10.95
C SER A 43 -7.89 14.67 11.29
N THR A 44 -7.69 15.98 11.16
CA THR A 44 -6.43 16.62 11.60
C THR A 44 -6.14 16.37 13.08
N ARG A 45 -7.18 16.23 13.91
CA ARG A 45 -7.00 15.96 15.34
C ARG A 45 -6.37 14.58 15.57
N THR A 46 -6.92 13.55 14.94
CA THR A 46 -6.40 12.18 15.04
C THR A 46 -5.02 12.08 14.44
N MET A 47 -4.80 12.68 13.25
CA MET A 47 -3.49 12.68 12.58
C MET A 47 -2.43 13.40 13.40
N ALA A 48 -2.74 14.60 13.95
CA ALA A 48 -1.79 15.37 14.76
C ALA A 48 -1.33 14.62 16.01
N MET A 49 -2.16 13.74 16.56
CA MET A 49 -1.85 12.87 17.69
C MET A 49 -1.16 11.56 17.28
N GLY A 50 -0.62 11.48 16.07
CA GLY A 50 0.08 10.28 15.60
C GLY A 50 -0.83 9.07 15.36
N GLY A 51 -2.16 9.26 15.37
CA GLY A 51 -3.15 8.18 15.32
C GLY A 51 -3.41 7.52 16.68
N ALA A 52 -2.81 7.99 17.80
CA ALA A 52 -3.02 7.49 19.16
C ALA A 52 -4.39 7.97 19.69
N PHE A 53 -5.46 7.34 19.24
CA PHE A 53 -6.84 7.83 19.46
C PHE A 53 -7.82 6.77 19.98
N GLY A 54 -7.38 5.53 20.20
CA GLY A 54 -8.25 4.39 20.52
C GLY A 54 -8.92 4.45 21.89
N ALA A 55 -8.37 5.20 22.87
CA ALA A 55 -9.01 5.47 24.16
C ALA A 55 -9.67 6.87 24.23
N LEU A 56 -9.63 7.62 23.13
CA LEU A 56 -10.24 8.94 22.96
C LEU A 56 -11.53 8.83 22.15
N GLY A 57 -12.23 9.94 21.98
CA GLY A 57 -13.45 9.92 21.20
C GLY A 57 -13.96 11.32 20.84
N ALA A 58 -15.24 11.39 20.45
CA ALA A 58 -15.89 12.56 19.88
C ALA A 58 -15.11 13.13 18.70
N ASP A 59 -14.75 12.22 17.77
CA ASP A 59 -14.12 12.49 16.50
C ASP A 59 -14.59 11.45 15.47
N LEU A 60 -14.94 11.86 14.26
CA LEU A 60 -15.45 10.97 13.21
C LEU A 60 -14.43 9.89 12.81
N ALA A 61 -13.12 10.21 12.90
CA ALA A 61 -12.06 9.25 12.62
C ALA A 61 -12.01 8.08 13.64
N SER A 62 -12.72 8.16 14.76
CA SER A 62 -12.82 7.04 15.72
C SER A 62 -13.41 5.77 15.10
N LEU A 63 -14.30 5.89 14.09
CA LEU A 63 -14.84 4.72 13.38
C LEU A 63 -13.75 3.88 12.69
N ASN A 64 -12.60 4.48 12.39
CA ASN A 64 -11.48 3.78 11.74
C ASN A 64 -10.54 3.06 12.72
N GLY A 65 -10.51 3.49 13.99
CA GLY A 65 -9.67 2.91 15.03
C GLY A 65 -10.51 2.16 16.07
N ASN A 66 -11.14 2.89 17.00
CA ASN A 66 -12.02 2.33 18.00
C ASN A 66 -13.44 2.92 17.88
N PRO A 67 -14.43 2.18 17.34
CA PRO A 67 -15.80 2.67 17.16
C PRO A 67 -16.50 3.13 18.45
N ALA A 68 -16.06 2.66 19.62
CA ALA A 68 -16.59 3.14 20.90
C ALA A 68 -16.45 4.66 21.09
N GLY A 69 -15.45 5.26 20.42
CA GLY A 69 -15.19 6.70 20.48
C GLY A 69 -16.34 7.57 19.99
N ILE A 70 -17.20 7.07 19.10
CA ILE A 70 -18.38 7.84 18.65
C ILE A 70 -19.46 7.92 19.72
N GLY A 71 -19.52 6.96 20.64
CA GLY A 71 -20.42 7.02 21.81
C GLY A 71 -20.12 8.17 22.78
N MET A 72 -18.96 8.85 22.61
CA MET A 72 -18.58 10.01 23.43
C MET A 72 -19.11 11.33 22.87
N TYR A 73 -19.76 11.35 21.72
CA TYR A 73 -20.43 12.54 21.21
C TYR A 73 -21.61 12.93 22.10
N ARG A 74 -21.83 14.24 22.24
CA ARG A 74 -22.98 14.82 22.98
C ARG A 74 -23.84 15.69 22.08
N ARG A 75 -23.34 16.00 20.89
CA ARG A 75 -23.99 16.81 19.86
C ARG A 75 -23.61 16.23 18.50
N GLY A 76 -24.42 16.51 17.49
CA GLY A 76 -24.07 16.19 16.11
C GLY A 76 -22.79 16.89 15.66
N ASP A 77 -22.08 16.29 14.71
CA ASP A 77 -20.82 16.80 14.16
C ASP A 77 -20.75 16.46 12.68
N ALA A 78 -20.30 17.39 11.87
CA ALA A 78 -19.98 17.16 10.46
C ALA A 78 -18.63 17.79 10.16
N SER A 79 -17.76 17.06 9.45
CA SER A 79 -16.43 17.60 9.11
C SER A 79 -15.89 17.09 7.78
N LEU A 80 -15.04 17.93 7.19
CA LEU A 80 -14.24 17.63 6.01
C LEU A 80 -12.78 17.89 6.32
N THR A 81 -11.91 16.94 5.97
CA THR A 81 -10.44 17.06 6.05
C THR A 81 -9.84 16.85 4.67
N THR A 82 -9.12 17.83 4.18
CA THR A 82 -8.47 17.81 2.87
C THR A 82 -7.12 18.51 2.91
N GLY A 83 -6.27 18.28 1.92
CA GLY A 83 -4.96 18.89 1.81
C GLY A 83 -4.12 18.32 0.68
N PHE A 84 -2.81 18.35 0.86
CA PHE A 84 -1.84 17.92 -0.12
C PHE A 84 -0.86 16.91 0.50
N ALA A 85 -0.52 15.89 -0.29
CA ALA A 85 0.51 14.91 0.02
C ALA A 85 1.66 15.04 -0.96
N SER A 86 2.90 15.01 -0.47
CA SER A 86 4.13 14.97 -1.26
C SER A 86 4.88 13.70 -0.93
N ILE A 87 5.17 12.88 -1.93
CA ILE A 87 5.92 11.64 -1.80
C ILE A 87 7.25 11.81 -2.52
N LYS A 88 8.34 11.69 -1.78
CA LYS A 88 9.70 11.70 -2.30
C LYS A 88 10.26 10.30 -2.24
N ALA A 89 10.69 9.79 -3.39
CA ALA A 89 11.39 8.54 -3.54
C ALA A 89 12.87 8.82 -3.86
N LYS A 90 13.78 8.21 -3.10
CA LYS A 90 15.21 8.22 -3.36
C LYS A 90 15.66 6.78 -3.52
N VAL A 91 16.16 6.44 -4.69
CA VAL A 91 16.67 5.11 -5.02
C VAL A 91 18.19 5.13 -5.02
N ASN A 92 18.80 4.06 -4.54
CA ASN A 92 20.23 3.80 -4.70
C ASN A 92 20.42 2.36 -5.17
N ILE A 93 20.90 2.18 -6.40
CA ILE A 93 21.24 0.89 -7.00
C ILE A 93 22.68 0.99 -7.50
N ASN A 94 23.58 0.14 -6.99
CA ASN A 94 25.00 0.11 -7.38
C ASN A 94 25.68 1.49 -7.36
N GLY A 95 25.29 2.37 -6.42
CA GLY A 95 25.84 3.73 -6.32
C GLY A 95 25.14 4.78 -7.20
N GLN A 96 24.29 4.39 -8.13
CA GLN A 96 23.44 5.31 -8.90
C GLN A 96 22.27 5.77 -8.04
N ILE A 97 22.01 7.09 -8.04
CA ILE A 97 20.98 7.72 -7.22
C ILE A 97 19.89 8.32 -8.11
N GLY A 98 18.71 7.74 -8.04
CA GLY A 98 17.48 8.31 -8.59
C GLY A 98 16.69 9.09 -7.55
N ASN A 99 16.06 10.20 -7.93
CA ASN A 99 15.19 10.99 -7.07
C ASN A 99 13.92 11.39 -7.83
N ALA A 100 12.78 11.08 -7.25
CA ALA A 100 11.50 11.51 -7.77
C ALA A 100 10.65 12.16 -6.68
N ASN A 101 9.76 13.06 -7.07
CA ASN A 101 8.82 13.71 -6.16
C ASN A 101 7.46 13.85 -6.84
N GLN A 102 6.42 13.42 -6.16
CA GLN A 102 5.05 13.54 -6.63
C GLN A 102 4.21 14.33 -5.60
N LEU A 103 3.43 15.29 -6.09
CA LEU A 103 2.49 16.06 -5.28
C LEU A 103 1.07 15.71 -5.71
N ALA A 104 0.21 15.35 -4.75
CA ALA A 104 -1.19 15.01 -5.01
C ALA A 104 -2.13 15.64 -3.99
N GLY A 105 -3.31 16.04 -4.44
CA GLY A 105 -4.41 16.42 -3.54
C GLY A 105 -4.90 15.20 -2.77
N SER A 106 -5.27 15.37 -1.50
CA SER A 106 -5.73 14.27 -0.65
C SER A 106 -6.89 14.73 0.23
N THR A 107 -8.07 14.14 0.03
CA THR A 107 -9.15 14.20 1.01
C THR A 107 -9.00 13.00 1.94
N THR A 108 -8.69 13.26 3.20
CA THR A 108 -8.38 12.20 4.17
C THR A 108 -9.58 11.75 4.96
N ASN A 109 -10.57 12.64 5.19
CA ASN A 109 -11.77 12.28 5.93
C ASN A 109 -12.94 13.22 5.60
N LEU A 110 -14.12 12.64 5.47
CA LEU A 110 -15.40 13.33 5.37
C LEU A 110 -16.43 12.53 6.14
N GLY A 111 -17.28 13.19 6.95
CA GLY A 111 -18.34 12.46 7.64
C GLY A 111 -19.28 13.30 8.46
N ILE A 112 -20.29 12.62 9.00
CA ILE A 112 -21.33 13.18 9.85
C ILE A 112 -21.62 12.21 11.01
N ALA A 113 -21.83 12.76 12.20
CA ALA A 113 -22.32 12.06 13.38
C ALA A 113 -23.60 12.72 13.88
N LEU A 114 -24.61 11.91 14.15
CA LEU A 114 -25.90 12.33 14.68
C LEU A 114 -26.08 11.70 16.07
N SER A 115 -26.17 12.54 17.10
CA SER A 115 -26.30 12.10 18.47
C SER A 115 -27.76 12.26 18.93
N TYR A 116 -28.33 11.16 19.37
CA TYR A 116 -29.74 11.07 19.82
C TYR A 116 -29.76 10.89 21.33
N PRO A 117 -30.39 11.83 22.06
CA PRO A 117 -30.65 11.64 23.48
C PRO A 117 -31.58 10.43 23.74
N SER A 118 -31.28 9.68 24.78
CA SER A 118 -32.08 8.54 25.20
C SER A 118 -32.89 8.88 26.46
N VAL A 119 -34.07 8.28 26.61
CA VAL A 119 -34.86 8.35 27.85
C VAL A 119 -34.29 7.48 28.96
N ASN A 120 -33.41 6.53 28.63
CA ASN A 120 -32.72 5.70 29.61
C ASN A 120 -31.53 6.47 30.19
N PRO A 121 -31.49 6.79 31.48
CA PRO A 121 -30.44 7.56 32.12
C PRO A 121 -29.09 6.81 32.14
N ASP A 122 -29.09 5.47 32.10
CA ASP A 122 -27.87 4.68 32.04
C ASP A 122 -27.19 4.74 30.66
N TRP A 123 -27.98 4.95 29.60
CA TRP A 123 -27.52 5.11 28.20
C TRP A 123 -27.95 6.48 27.67
N PRO A 124 -27.38 7.59 28.14
CA PRO A 124 -27.93 8.93 27.91
C PRO A 124 -27.90 9.38 26.45
N VAL A 125 -26.96 8.84 25.65
CA VAL A 125 -26.81 9.22 24.23
C VAL A 125 -26.38 8.01 23.41
N THR A 126 -27.01 7.86 22.24
CA THR A 126 -26.57 6.95 21.18
C THR A 126 -26.24 7.78 19.95
N THR A 127 -25.10 7.52 19.33
CA THR A 127 -24.64 8.24 18.14
C THR A 127 -24.55 7.29 16.96
N LEU A 128 -25.18 7.67 15.86
CA LEU A 128 -24.99 7.10 14.53
C LEU A 128 -23.99 7.97 13.78
N ALA A 129 -23.01 7.37 13.11
CA ALA A 129 -22.07 8.12 12.30
C ALA A 129 -21.77 7.41 10.97
N ILE A 130 -21.53 8.23 9.94
CA ILE A 130 -21.07 7.79 8.64
C ILE A 130 -19.83 8.60 8.31
N THR A 131 -18.74 7.94 7.93
CA THR A 131 -17.49 8.60 7.56
C THR A 131 -16.80 7.86 6.42
N SER A 132 -16.28 8.62 5.47
CA SER A 132 -15.38 8.10 4.44
C SER A 132 -13.96 8.58 4.74
N THR A 133 -13.02 7.65 4.80
CA THR A 133 -11.62 7.92 5.18
C THR A 133 -10.67 7.26 4.19
N ARG A 134 -9.65 7.99 3.75
CA ARG A 134 -8.54 7.42 3.01
C ARG A 134 -7.68 6.57 3.93
N ARG A 135 -7.45 5.31 3.55
CA ARG A 135 -6.64 4.36 4.33
C ARG A 135 -5.25 4.15 3.75
N ALA A 136 -5.11 4.29 2.42
CA ALA A 136 -3.82 4.32 1.74
C ALA A 136 -3.85 5.29 0.56
N ASN A 137 -2.68 5.85 0.25
CA ASN A 137 -2.43 6.66 -0.94
C ASN A 137 -1.35 5.97 -1.76
N PHE A 138 -1.68 5.60 -2.98
CA PHE A 138 -0.76 4.86 -3.87
C PHE A 138 0.04 5.78 -4.80
N ASN A 139 -0.23 7.10 -4.82
CA ASN A 139 0.49 8.01 -5.70
C ASN A 139 1.99 8.00 -5.38
N GLU A 140 2.79 7.58 -6.34
CA GLU A 140 4.23 7.47 -6.21
C GLU A 140 4.89 7.51 -7.58
N LYS A 141 6.06 8.16 -7.66
CA LYS A 141 6.94 8.09 -8.81
C LYS A 141 8.33 7.65 -8.37
N ILE A 142 8.91 6.71 -9.11
CA ILE A 142 10.27 6.20 -8.91
C ILE A 142 10.99 6.36 -10.24
N GLU A 143 12.17 6.93 -10.24
CA GLU A 143 13.02 7.12 -11.42
C GLU A 143 14.43 6.62 -11.10
N ILE A 144 14.98 5.83 -12.02
CA ILE A 144 16.35 5.34 -12.02
C ILE A 144 16.88 5.62 -13.42
N GLU A 145 17.92 6.40 -13.52
CA GLU A 145 18.48 6.80 -14.83
C GLU A 145 19.88 6.24 -15.00
N ASP A 146 20.19 5.78 -16.21
CA ASP A 146 21.51 5.36 -16.67
C ASP A 146 22.25 4.40 -15.73
N ALA A 147 21.54 3.46 -15.11
CA ALA A 147 22.18 2.43 -14.30
C ALA A 147 23.04 1.53 -15.20
N SER A 148 24.35 1.47 -14.95
CA SER A 148 25.24 0.56 -15.65
C SER A 148 25.12 -0.84 -15.07
N LEU A 149 24.69 -1.79 -15.87
CA LEU A 149 24.40 -3.17 -15.48
C LEU A 149 25.28 -4.15 -16.25
N ASP A 150 25.70 -5.22 -15.61
CA ASP A 150 26.41 -6.33 -16.26
C ASP A 150 25.46 -7.37 -16.85
N ALA A 151 24.15 -7.23 -16.62
CA ALA A 151 23.06 -8.05 -17.17
C ALA A 151 22.04 -7.17 -17.89
N SER A 152 21.18 -7.78 -18.70
CA SER A 152 20.04 -7.15 -19.36
C SER A 152 18.74 -7.82 -18.91
N LEU A 153 17.63 -7.10 -18.95
CA LEU A 153 16.29 -7.71 -18.78
C LEU A 153 16.02 -8.74 -19.89
N LEU A 154 16.64 -8.58 -21.07
CA LEU A 154 16.55 -9.57 -22.15
C LEU A 154 17.13 -10.94 -21.76
N ASP A 155 18.04 -11.01 -20.79
CA ASP A 155 18.58 -12.29 -20.31
C ASP A 155 17.48 -13.12 -19.62
N ALA A 156 16.55 -12.45 -18.90
CA ALA A 156 15.39 -13.10 -18.32
C ALA A 156 14.40 -13.57 -19.40
N PHE A 157 14.15 -12.74 -20.42
CA PHE A 157 13.27 -13.11 -21.54
C PHE A 157 13.86 -14.26 -22.35
N LEU A 158 15.18 -14.25 -22.58
CA LEU A 158 15.91 -15.33 -23.22
C LEU A 158 15.76 -16.64 -22.42
N ALA A 159 15.99 -16.61 -21.11
CA ALA A 159 15.86 -17.80 -20.26
C ALA A 159 14.42 -18.37 -20.28
N ALA A 160 13.41 -17.53 -20.33
CA ALA A 160 12.01 -17.96 -20.43
C ALA A 160 11.62 -18.51 -21.82
N ALA A 161 12.31 -18.07 -22.88
CA ALA A 161 12.08 -18.56 -24.26
C ALA A 161 12.72 -19.93 -24.51
N MET A 162 13.86 -20.21 -23.89
CA MET A 162 14.63 -21.44 -24.13
C MET A 162 13.80 -22.72 -23.96
N GLY A 163 13.94 -23.65 -24.89
CA GLY A 163 13.20 -24.91 -24.91
C GLY A 163 11.79 -24.80 -25.52
N THR A 164 11.38 -23.63 -26.04
CA THR A 164 10.09 -23.40 -26.68
C THR A 164 10.32 -23.03 -28.15
N VAL A 165 9.56 -23.57 -29.07
CA VAL A 165 9.62 -23.15 -30.48
C VAL A 165 8.90 -21.80 -30.68
N PRO A 166 9.30 -20.94 -31.67
CA PRO A 166 8.72 -19.60 -31.82
C PRO A 166 7.19 -19.55 -31.88
N PRO A 167 6.47 -20.45 -32.59
CA PRO A 167 5.00 -20.41 -32.62
C PRO A 167 4.33 -20.61 -31.27
N ASP A 168 5.00 -21.30 -30.34
CA ASP A 168 4.44 -21.64 -29.01
C ASP A 168 4.80 -20.57 -27.95
N LEU A 169 5.65 -19.57 -28.30
CA LEU A 169 6.00 -18.47 -27.39
C LEU A 169 4.77 -17.63 -27.01
N TYR A 170 3.84 -17.46 -27.94
CA TYR A 170 2.60 -16.73 -27.68
C TYR A 170 1.77 -17.38 -26.56
N ASP A 171 1.69 -18.70 -26.50
CA ASP A 171 0.93 -19.41 -25.47
C ASP A 171 1.71 -19.53 -24.15
N ARG A 172 3.06 -19.60 -24.24
CA ARG A 172 3.90 -19.87 -23.07
C ARG A 172 4.39 -18.61 -22.35
N ALA A 173 4.74 -17.56 -23.08
CA ALA A 173 5.29 -16.32 -22.53
C ALA A 173 4.74 -15.09 -23.27
N PRO A 174 3.39 -14.91 -23.29
CA PRO A 174 2.72 -13.90 -24.12
C PRO A 174 3.03 -12.45 -23.71
N PHE A 175 3.51 -12.24 -22.48
CA PHE A 175 3.76 -10.90 -21.91
C PHE A 175 5.23 -10.49 -21.91
N THR A 176 6.14 -11.38 -22.32
CA THR A 176 7.59 -11.19 -22.23
C THR A 176 8.32 -11.69 -23.49
N SER A 177 8.71 -12.97 -23.51
CA SER A 177 9.57 -13.55 -24.56
C SER A 177 8.94 -13.52 -25.96
N ASN A 178 7.61 -13.68 -26.05
CA ASN A 178 6.91 -13.56 -27.33
C ASN A 178 7.06 -12.15 -27.91
N LEU A 179 6.94 -11.10 -27.05
CA LEU A 179 7.09 -9.72 -27.51
C LEU A 179 8.52 -9.44 -27.97
N ALA A 180 9.50 -9.96 -27.22
CA ALA A 180 10.92 -9.83 -27.57
C ALA A 180 11.24 -10.54 -28.88
N TRP A 181 10.63 -11.70 -29.18
CA TRP A 181 10.72 -12.38 -30.46
C TRP A 181 10.13 -11.55 -31.60
N GLU A 182 8.90 -11.06 -31.45
CA GLU A 182 8.19 -10.28 -32.47
C GLU A 182 8.84 -8.91 -32.76
N THR A 183 9.71 -8.43 -31.87
CA THR A 183 10.43 -7.16 -32.01
C THR A 183 11.93 -7.33 -32.31
N TYR A 184 12.35 -8.55 -32.72
CA TYR A 184 13.74 -8.88 -33.09
C TYR A 184 14.78 -8.62 -31.97
N LEU A 185 14.34 -8.72 -30.69
CA LEU A 185 15.22 -8.70 -29.52
C LEU A 185 15.74 -10.09 -29.16
N LEU A 186 15.03 -11.12 -29.62
CA LEU A 186 15.47 -12.53 -29.61
C LEU A 186 15.51 -13.05 -31.01
N ASP A 187 16.63 -13.65 -31.40
CA ASP A 187 16.87 -14.27 -32.72
C ASP A 187 17.11 -15.78 -32.57
N PRO A 188 16.88 -16.59 -33.65
CA PRO A 188 17.22 -18.00 -33.64
C PRO A 188 18.71 -18.21 -33.39
N HIS A 189 19.04 -19.21 -32.56
CA HIS A 189 20.44 -19.56 -32.33
C HIS A 189 21.08 -20.16 -33.60
N PRO A 190 22.32 -19.82 -33.97
CA PRO A 190 23.01 -20.28 -35.19
C PRO A 190 23.23 -21.81 -35.27
N ASN A 191 23.03 -22.56 -34.19
CA ASN A 191 23.19 -24.03 -34.15
C ASN A 191 22.04 -24.81 -34.81
N ASN A 192 21.05 -24.13 -35.41
CA ASN A 192 19.81 -24.69 -35.96
C ASN A 192 18.92 -25.48 -34.98
N ASP A 193 19.04 -25.24 -33.66
CA ASP A 193 18.08 -25.70 -32.69
C ASP A 193 16.87 -24.73 -32.69
N PRO A 194 15.67 -25.20 -33.08
CA PRO A 194 14.49 -24.33 -33.15
C PRO A 194 14.00 -23.86 -31.80
N THR A 195 14.54 -24.37 -30.68
CA THR A 195 14.17 -24.02 -29.30
C THR A 195 15.25 -23.18 -28.62
N ALA A 196 16.31 -22.84 -29.31
CA ALA A 196 17.42 -22.04 -28.79
C ALA A 196 17.43 -20.65 -29.45
N TYR A 197 17.70 -19.64 -28.63
CA TYR A 197 17.69 -18.24 -29.00
C TYR A 197 18.98 -17.55 -28.60
N ILE A 198 19.22 -16.39 -29.22
CA ILE A 198 20.25 -15.42 -28.83
C ILE A 198 19.55 -14.07 -28.55
N SER A 199 20.09 -13.31 -27.62
CA SER A 199 19.65 -11.97 -27.32
C SER A 199 20.33 -10.92 -28.22
N ALA A 200 19.64 -9.84 -28.56
CA ALA A 200 20.21 -8.68 -29.21
C ALA A 200 21.27 -7.95 -28.33
N ILE A 201 21.32 -8.26 -27.02
CA ILE A 201 22.39 -7.85 -26.10
C ILE A 201 23.06 -9.14 -25.55
N PRO A 202 23.92 -9.82 -26.31
CA PRO A 202 24.42 -11.15 -25.96
C PRO A 202 25.41 -11.14 -24.79
N GLU A 203 26.19 -10.09 -24.63
CA GLU A 203 27.19 -9.91 -23.57
C GLU A 203 27.51 -8.42 -23.39
N GLY A 204 28.15 -8.07 -22.27
CA GLY A 204 28.66 -6.72 -22.03
C GLY A 204 27.68 -5.79 -21.27
N GLY A 205 26.46 -6.23 -21.02
CA GLY A 205 25.48 -5.52 -20.23
C GLY A 205 24.85 -4.31 -20.92
N ALA A 206 24.07 -3.57 -20.17
CA ALA A 206 23.30 -2.44 -20.67
C ALA A 206 23.39 -1.22 -19.72
N TYR A 207 23.09 -0.05 -20.27
CA TYR A 207 22.64 1.09 -19.48
C TYR A 207 21.12 1.04 -19.39
N ALA A 208 20.60 1.00 -18.18
CA ALA A 208 19.17 0.88 -17.95
C ALA A 208 18.58 2.14 -17.30
N THR A 209 17.39 2.51 -17.75
CA THR A 209 16.54 3.52 -17.13
C THR A 209 15.22 2.88 -16.77
N LYS A 210 14.74 3.07 -15.54
CA LYS A 210 13.42 2.59 -15.11
C LYS A 210 12.60 3.70 -14.49
N THR A 211 11.39 3.87 -15.00
CA THR A 211 10.38 4.78 -14.43
C THR A 211 9.18 3.96 -13.99
N ILE A 212 8.76 4.13 -12.72
CA ILE A 212 7.53 3.52 -12.20
C ILE A 212 6.64 4.67 -11.73
N GLU A 213 5.45 4.75 -12.29
CA GLU A 213 4.42 5.69 -11.88
C GLU A 213 3.23 4.92 -11.33
N ARG A 214 2.87 5.23 -10.09
CA ARG A 214 1.72 4.66 -9.38
C ARG A 214 0.71 5.74 -9.09
N SER A 215 -0.55 5.40 -9.22
CA SER A 215 -1.66 6.25 -8.80
C SER A 215 -2.75 5.45 -8.11
N GLY A 216 -3.66 6.16 -7.43
CA GLY A 216 -4.81 5.52 -6.81
C GLY A 216 -4.90 5.66 -5.30
N ARG A 217 -5.84 4.90 -4.74
CA ARG A 217 -6.24 5.06 -3.34
C ARG A 217 -6.97 3.82 -2.80
N LEU A 218 -6.87 3.62 -1.49
CA LEU A 218 -7.76 2.76 -0.74
C LEU A 218 -8.58 3.66 0.19
N ASN A 219 -9.88 3.70 -0.01
CA ASN A 219 -10.83 4.41 0.85
C ASN A 219 -11.67 3.41 1.63
N GLU A 220 -12.13 3.83 2.81
CA GLU A 220 -13.05 3.06 3.62
C GLU A 220 -14.20 3.95 4.11
N THR A 221 -15.42 3.59 3.74
CA THR A 221 -16.64 4.22 4.24
C THR A 221 -17.18 3.38 5.39
N ASN A 222 -17.20 3.96 6.58
CA ASN A 222 -17.69 3.31 7.80
C ASN A 222 -19.06 3.85 8.18
N ILE A 223 -19.97 2.94 8.47
CA ILE A 223 -21.28 3.23 9.07
C ILE A 223 -21.28 2.57 10.45
N GLY A 224 -21.45 3.34 11.51
CA GLY A 224 -21.31 2.81 12.85
C GLY A 224 -22.21 3.46 13.89
N LEU A 225 -22.43 2.68 14.95
CA LEU A 225 -23.17 3.07 16.13
C LEU A 225 -22.26 3.01 17.36
N GLY A 226 -22.45 3.96 18.28
CA GLY A 226 -21.78 3.95 19.57
C GLY A 226 -22.63 4.59 20.64
N SER A 227 -22.48 4.08 21.86
CA SER A 227 -23.23 4.57 23.04
C SER A 227 -22.36 4.44 24.29
N GLY A 228 -22.73 5.19 25.34
CA GLY A 228 -22.03 5.18 26.61
C GLY A 228 -22.92 4.77 27.76
N LEU A 229 -22.51 3.78 28.56
CA LEU A 229 -23.15 3.35 29.78
C LEU A 229 -22.58 4.14 30.95
N ASN A 230 -23.45 4.85 31.66
CA ASN A 230 -23.12 5.67 32.85
C ASN A 230 -21.94 6.62 32.66
N GLU A 231 -21.70 7.07 31.41
CA GLU A 231 -20.54 7.88 31.01
C GLU A 231 -19.17 7.27 31.37
N ARG A 232 -19.12 5.99 31.70
CA ARG A 232 -17.90 5.26 32.05
C ARG A 232 -17.49 4.20 31.02
N LEU A 233 -18.42 3.38 30.56
CA LEU A 233 -18.17 2.38 29.53
C LEU A 233 -18.80 2.84 28.23
N TYR A 234 -17.98 2.97 27.19
CA TYR A 234 -18.43 3.25 25.84
C TYR A 234 -18.22 2.02 24.97
N ILE A 235 -19.21 1.67 24.18
CA ILE A 235 -19.15 0.57 23.21
C ILE A 235 -19.55 1.07 21.84
N GLY A 236 -19.02 0.44 20.80
CA GLY A 236 -19.36 0.80 19.44
C GLY A 236 -19.04 -0.32 18.46
N ALA A 237 -19.73 -0.26 17.34
CA ALA A 237 -19.50 -1.15 16.20
C ALA A 237 -19.66 -0.37 14.91
N SER A 238 -18.94 -0.81 13.86
CA SER A 238 -19.09 -0.23 12.52
C SER A 238 -18.88 -1.29 11.45
N ILE A 239 -19.58 -1.12 10.33
CA ILE A 239 -19.36 -1.84 9.08
C ILE A 239 -18.53 -0.92 8.19
N GLY A 240 -17.40 -1.43 7.70
CA GLY A 240 -16.52 -0.75 6.75
C GLY A 240 -16.74 -1.28 5.36
N ILE A 241 -16.99 -0.37 4.41
CA ILE A 241 -17.06 -0.63 2.97
C ILE A 241 -15.78 -0.09 2.37
N VAL A 242 -14.93 -1.00 1.88
CA VAL A 242 -13.63 -0.69 1.27
C VAL A 242 -13.81 -0.46 -0.22
N SER A 243 -13.13 0.54 -0.79
CA SER A 243 -12.99 0.80 -2.22
C SER A 243 -11.52 0.93 -2.55
N VAL A 244 -11.07 0.23 -3.58
CA VAL A 244 -9.69 0.20 -4.07
C VAL A 244 -9.68 0.69 -5.51
N GLU A 245 -8.75 1.58 -5.80
CA GLU A 245 -8.33 1.99 -7.14
C GLU A 245 -6.79 2.02 -7.13
N PHE A 246 -6.15 1.32 -8.04
CA PHE A 246 -4.70 1.28 -8.15
C PHE A 246 -4.31 1.17 -9.62
N GLU A 247 -3.39 2.02 -10.05
CA GLU A 247 -2.79 1.96 -11.38
C GLU A 247 -1.28 2.02 -11.23
N GLU A 248 -0.59 1.24 -12.04
CA GLU A 248 0.86 1.27 -12.17
C GLU A 248 1.25 1.22 -13.64
N THR A 249 2.14 2.13 -14.03
CA THR A 249 2.86 2.07 -15.29
C THR A 249 4.34 1.97 -14.99
N SER A 250 4.97 0.91 -15.47
CA SER A 250 6.41 0.67 -15.36
C SER A 250 7.02 0.70 -16.76
N ILE A 251 8.03 1.52 -16.95
CA ILE A 251 8.76 1.64 -18.21
C ILE A 251 10.23 1.34 -17.94
N HIS A 252 10.73 0.27 -18.53
CA HIS A 252 12.13 -0.12 -18.49
C HIS A 252 12.74 0.07 -19.87
N LYS A 253 13.82 0.83 -19.96
CA LYS A 253 14.57 1.07 -21.21
C LYS A 253 15.99 0.61 -21.04
N GLU A 254 16.52 0.00 -22.06
CA GLU A 254 17.94 -0.36 -22.13
C GLU A 254 18.57 0.07 -23.44
N ARG A 255 19.83 0.45 -23.34
CA ARG A 255 20.74 0.60 -24.47
C ARG A 255 21.99 -0.24 -24.24
N PRO A 256 22.47 -0.97 -25.25
CA PRO A 256 23.70 -1.76 -25.12
C PRO A 256 24.88 -0.89 -24.68
N ARG A 257 25.80 -1.44 -23.88
CA ARG A 257 27.07 -0.79 -23.57
C ARG A 257 28.07 -0.87 -24.75
N LEU A 258 27.88 -1.82 -25.66
CA LEU A 258 28.70 -2.02 -26.83
C LEU A 258 28.08 -1.33 -28.05
N ASP A 259 28.71 -0.27 -28.54
CA ASP A 259 28.27 0.50 -29.74
C ASP A 259 28.32 -0.29 -31.04
N THR A 260 28.90 -1.49 -31.04
CA THR A 260 29.02 -2.37 -32.22
C THR A 260 27.79 -3.22 -32.46
N LEU A 261 26.85 -3.26 -31.54
CA LEU A 261 25.60 -4.01 -31.70
C LEU A 261 24.63 -3.28 -32.63
N ALA A 262 23.80 -4.06 -33.34
CA ALA A 262 22.79 -3.52 -34.26
C ALA A 262 21.65 -2.81 -33.50
N LEU A 263 21.36 -3.22 -32.30
CA LEU A 263 20.36 -2.61 -31.43
C LEU A 263 20.86 -1.26 -30.89
N ASN A 264 20.05 -0.21 -31.03
CA ASN A 264 20.31 1.11 -30.46
C ASN A 264 19.72 1.21 -29.04
N GLU A 265 18.42 0.96 -28.93
CA GLU A 265 17.69 0.95 -27.63
C GLU A 265 16.44 0.09 -27.73
N TRP A 266 15.93 -0.32 -26.59
CA TRP A 266 14.64 -0.96 -26.48
C TRP A 266 13.93 -0.57 -25.20
N GLU A 267 12.60 -0.73 -25.21
CA GLU A 267 11.70 -0.36 -24.12
C GLU A 267 10.74 -1.50 -23.82
N PHE A 268 10.57 -1.81 -22.53
CA PHE A 268 9.52 -2.68 -22.01
C PHE A 268 8.59 -1.87 -21.11
N GLN A 269 7.35 -1.76 -21.52
CA GLN A 269 6.29 -1.08 -20.76
C GLN A 269 5.32 -2.11 -20.20
N GLU A 270 5.00 -1.97 -18.91
CA GLU A 270 4.00 -2.74 -18.20
C GLU A 270 2.90 -1.79 -17.73
N MET A 271 1.65 -2.18 -17.85
CA MET A 271 0.49 -1.44 -17.36
C MET A 271 -0.37 -2.38 -16.52
N LEU A 272 -0.67 -1.98 -15.29
CA LEU A 272 -1.57 -2.67 -14.37
C LEU A 272 -2.60 -1.68 -13.85
N ALA A 273 -3.88 -2.02 -13.98
CA ALA A 273 -4.99 -1.30 -13.37
C ALA A 273 -5.79 -2.26 -12.49
N VAL A 274 -6.08 -1.87 -11.25
CA VAL A 274 -6.81 -2.69 -10.29
C VAL A 274 -7.93 -1.88 -9.67
N GLU A 275 -9.14 -2.40 -9.76
CA GLU A 275 -10.31 -1.85 -9.11
C GLU A 275 -10.96 -2.89 -8.21
N GLY A 276 -11.55 -2.44 -7.09
CA GLY A 276 -12.27 -3.38 -6.26
C GLY A 276 -13.01 -2.80 -5.09
N SER A 277 -13.78 -3.67 -4.46
CA SER A 277 -14.55 -3.32 -3.27
C SER A 277 -14.58 -4.46 -2.26
N GLY A 278 -14.79 -4.11 -1.00
CA GLY A 278 -14.79 -5.09 0.09
C GLY A 278 -15.56 -4.64 1.30
N ILE A 279 -15.62 -5.54 2.28
CA ILE A 279 -16.35 -5.30 3.53
C ILE A 279 -15.57 -5.85 4.73
N ASN A 280 -15.71 -5.14 5.86
CA ASN A 280 -15.24 -5.59 7.17
C ASN A 280 -16.15 -5.13 8.31
N LEU A 281 -15.90 -5.65 9.50
CA LEU A 281 -16.59 -5.26 10.73
C LEU A 281 -15.54 -4.80 11.75
N LYS A 282 -15.87 -3.75 12.50
CA LYS A 282 -15.06 -3.27 13.62
C LYS A 282 -15.92 -3.17 14.87
N VAL A 283 -15.37 -3.60 15.99
CA VAL A 283 -16.00 -3.48 17.30
C VAL A 283 -15.01 -2.89 18.28
N GLY A 284 -15.51 -2.16 19.26
CA GLY A 284 -14.64 -1.57 20.26
C GLY A 284 -15.33 -1.21 21.55
N ALA A 285 -14.51 -1.07 22.57
CA ALA A 285 -14.90 -0.62 23.90
C ALA A 285 -13.89 0.38 24.45
N THR A 286 -14.35 1.34 25.23
CA THR A 286 -13.52 2.29 25.99
C THR A 286 -14.08 2.44 27.38
N LEU A 287 -13.24 2.21 28.40
CA LEU A 287 -13.58 2.32 29.81
C LEU A 287 -12.87 3.53 30.41
N ALA A 288 -13.64 4.44 31.02
CA ALA A 288 -13.13 5.44 31.96
C ALA A 288 -12.84 4.77 33.30
N VAL A 289 -11.61 4.27 33.47
CA VAL A 289 -11.16 3.56 34.69
C VAL A 289 -11.24 4.51 35.89
N THR A 290 -10.78 5.75 35.66
CA THR A 290 -10.90 6.88 36.59
C THR A 290 -11.25 8.14 35.78
N ASP A 291 -11.40 9.28 36.43
CA ASP A 291 -11.67 10.56 35.75
C ASP A 291 -10.46 11.02 34.89
N TRP A 292 -9.29 10.53 35.21
CA TRP A 292 -8.02 10.89 34.51
C TRP A 292 -7.45 9.76 33.64
N LEU A 293 -7.94 8.52 33.75
CA LEU A 293 -7.43 7.36 33.00
C LEU A 293 -8.55 6.70 32.20
N ARG A 294 -8.33 6.51 30.92
CA ARG A 294 -9.17 5.70 30.03
C ARG A 294 -8.35 4.57 29.41
N ALA A 295 -8.99 3.41 29.26
CA ALA A 295 -8.47 2.26 28.55
C ALA A 295 -9.39 1.92 27.38
N GLY A 296 -8.84 1.59 26.23
CA GLY A 296 -9.58 1.23 25.02
C GLY A 296 -9.12 -0.10 24.46
N LEU A 297 -10.05 -0.85 23.88
CA LEU A 297 -9.76 -2.07 23.11
C LEU A 297 -10.63 -2.07 21.86
N ALA A 298 -10.03 -2.40 20.70
CA ALA A 298 -10.77 -2.54 19.47
C ALA A 298 -10.27 -3.75 18.66
N TYR A 299 -11.18 -4.38 17.94
CA TYR A 299 -10.90 -5.48 17.04
C TYR A 299 -11.51 -5.20 15.67
N HIS A 300 -10.69 -5.34 14.63
CA HIS A 300 -11.12 -5.25 13.24
C HIS A 300 -11.02 -6.64 12.62
N THR A 301 -12.10 -7.11 12.02
CA THR A 301 -12.10 -8.36 11.27
C THR A 301 -11.24 -8.24 10.02
N ARG A 302 -10.94 -9.35 9.40
CA ARG A 302 -10.42 -9.39 8.03
C ARG A 302 -11.36 -8.64 7.10
N SER A 303 -10.81 -7.86 6.16
CA SER A 303 -11.58 -7.35 5.03
C SER A 303 -11.56 -8.39 3.94
N ARG A 304 -12.73 -8.69 3.37
CA ARG A 304 -12.86 -9.46 2.14
C ARG A 304 -13.01 -8.45 1.00
N ILE A 305 -12.00 -8.36 0.13
CA ILE A 305 -11.95 -7.41 -0.99
C ILE A 305 -11.94 -8.21 -2.29
N THR A 306 -12.94 -8.02 -3.13
CA THR A 306 -12.95 -8.54 -4.49
C THR A 306 -12.28 -7.52 -5.39
N LEU A 307 -11.25 -7.93 -6.11
CA LEU A 307 -10.45 -7.12 -7.00
C LEU A 307 -10.59 -7.64 -8.42
N THR A 308 -10.60 -6.74 -9.38
CA THR A 308 -10.42 -7.02 -10.80
C THR A 308 -9.16 -6.29 -11.23
N ASP A 309 -8.20 -7.00 -11.79
CA ASP A 309 -7.04 -6.42 -12.42
C ASP A 309 -7.10 -6.54 -13.95
N GLU A 310 -6.45 -5.59 -14.58
CA GLU A 310 -6.25 -5.50 -16.02
C GLU A 310 -4.77 -5.28 -16.25
N TYR A 311 -4.14 -6.20 -17.01
CA TYR A 311 -2.69 -6.19 -17.24
C TYR A 311 -2.37 -6.34 -18.72
N SER A 312 -1.40 -5.54 -19.16
CA SER A 312 -0.84 -5.61 -20.52
C SER A 312 0.62 -5.16 -20.54
N THR A 313 1.35 -5.63 -21.52
CA THR A 313 2.74 -5.24 -21.77
C THR A 313 2.97 -4.83 -23.21
N THR A 314 3.97 -4.00 -23.45
CA THR A 314 4.41 -3.56 -24.77
C THR A 314 5.93 -3.59 -24.82
N VAL A 315 6.48 -4.12 -25.90
CA VAL A 315 7.90 -4.04 -26.21
C VAL A 315 8.10 -3.17 -27.45
N ARG A 316 9.09 -2.28 -27.40
CA ARG A 316 9.55 -1.51 -28.55
C ARG A 316 11.05 -1.67 -28.71
N SER A 317 11.52 -1.88 -29.94
CA SER A 317 12.94 -1.93 -30.28
C SER A 317 13.28 -0.91 -31.36
N ALA A 318 14.47 -0.33 -31.29
CA ALA A 318 15.02 0.57 -32.31
C ALA A 318 16.44 0.16 -32.67
N PHE A 319 16.71 0.00 -33.96
CA PHE A 319 17.98 -0.46 -34.50
C PHE A 319 18.76 0.68 -35.15
N ASN A 320 20.09 0.53 -35.24
CA ASN A 320 20.99 1.51 -35.85
C ASN A 320 20.75 1.69 -37.35
N THR A 321 20.02 0.77 -38.00
CA THR A 321 19.54 0.89 -39.38
C THR A 321 18.44 1.94 -39.56
N GLY A 322 17.83 2.40 -38.44
CA GLY A 322 16.65 3.28 -38.41
C GLY A 322 15.33 2.51 -38.38
N GLU A 323 15.36 1.19 -38.36
CA GLU A 323 14.16 0.35 -38.20
C GLU A 323 13.69 0.34 -36.75
N THR A 324 12.38 0.37 -36.56
CA THR A 324 11.72 0.30 -35.26
C THR A 324 10.57 -0.71 -35.30
N TYR A 325 10.43 -1.47 -34.25
CA TYR A 325 9.35 -2.46 -34.10
C TYR A 325 8.66 -2.27 -32.77
N ASP A 326 7.35 -2.51 -32.73
CA ASP A 326 6.54 -2.52 -31.51
C ASP A 326 5.55 -3.68 -31.52
N TYR A 327 5.37 -4.31 -30.39
CA TYR A 327 4.43 -5.39 -30.22
C TYR A 327 3.77 -5.35 -28.84
N ASN A 328 2.44 -5.62 -28.80
CA ASN A 328 1.65 -5.60 -27.59
C ASN A 328 1.26 -7.03 -27.18
N SER A 329 1.24 -7.27 -25.89
CA SER A 329 0.69 -8.52 -25.35
C SER A 329 -0.82 -8.64 -25.57
N PRO A 330 -1.40 -9.84 -25.39
CA PRO A 330 -2.81 -9.96 -25.12
C PRO A 330 -3.21 -9.13 -23.90
N PHE A 331 -4.46 -8.69 -23.86
CA PHE A 331 -5.04 -8.06 -22.69
C PHE A 331 -5.47 -9.13 -21.69
N ASN A 332 -4.95 -9.07 -20.46
CA ASN A 332 -5.33 -9.99 -19.39
C ASN A 332 -6.27 -9.29 -18.40
N ARG A 333 -7.34 -9.97 -18.01
CA ARG A 333 -8.25 -9.52 -16.96
C ARG A 333 -8.58 -10.68 -16.04
N LEU A 334 -8.34 -10.49 -14.74
CA LEU A 334 -8.62 -11.50 -13.73
C LEU A 334 -9.37 -10.90 -12.53
N GLU A 335 -10.36 -11.64 -12.04
CA GLU A 335 -11.06 -11.32 -10.79
C GLU A 335 -10.64 -12.30 -9.69
N TYR A 336 -10.24 -11.76 -8.54
CA TYR A 336 -9.81 -12.53 -7.37
C TYR A 336 -10.22 -11.86 -6.07
N VAL A 337 -10.02 -12.55 -4.94
CA VAL A 337 -10.40 -12.07 -3.62
C VAL A 337 -9.18 -12.00 -2.71
N VAL A 338 -8.95 -10.84 -2.13
CA VAL A 338 -7.97 -10.65 -1.06
C VAL A 338 -8.67 -10.67 0.30
N HIS A 339 -8.20 -11.52 1.21
CA HIS A 339 -8.54 -11.46 2.61
C HIS A 339 -7.39 -10.79 3.37
N THR A 340 -7.64 -9.58 3.90
CA THR A 340 -6.63 -8.88 4.70
C THR A 340 -6.49 -9.48 6.09
N PRO A 341 -5.39 -9.27 6.83
CA PRO A 341 -5.28 -9.69 8.23
C PRO A 341 -6.26 -8.94 9.14
N SER A 342 -6.64 -9.56 10.26
CA SER A 342 -7.35 -8.88 11.36
C SER A 342 -6.40 -7.99 12.15
N ARG A 343 -6.97 -7.03 12.90
CA ARG A 343 -6.22 -6.06 13.71
C ARG A 343 -6.73 -6.04 15.14
N LEU A 344 -5.82 -5.98 16.10
CA LEU A 344 -6.11 -5.79 17.51
C LEU A 344 -5.43 -4.51 17.99
N ILE A 345 -6.21 -3.60 18.60
CA ILE A 345 -5.75 -2.31 19.08
C ILE A 345 -6.04 -2.20 20.57
N ALA A 346 -5.00 -1.97 21.37
CA ALA A 346 -5.10 -1.66 22.80
C ALA A 346 -4.62 -0.22 23.04
N SER A 347 -5.33 0.54 23.86
CA SER A 347 -5.13 1.98 24.01
C SER A 347 -5.25 2.44 25.45
N ALA A 348 -4.49 3.49 25.80
CA ALA A 348 -4.61 4.18 27.07
C ALA A 348 -4.56 5.70 26.85
N ALA A 349 -5.35 6.45 27.62
CA ALA A 349 -5.32 7.90 27.58
C ALA A 349 -5.35 8.51 29.00
N PHE A 350 -4.47 9.48 29.23
CA PHE A 350 -4.35 10.25 30.45
C PHE A 350 -4.93 11.64 30.23
N ILE A 351 -5.94 11.99 31.00
CA ILE A 351 -6.65 13.28 30.94
C ILE A 351 -6.14 14.16 32.07
N MET A 352 -5.46 15.24 31.75
CA MET A 352 -4.90 16.20 32.70
C MET A 352 -5.90 17.35 32.96
N GLY A 353 -7.11 16.99 33.36
CA GLY A 353 -8.19 17.93 33.61
C GLY A 353 -8.48 18.82 32.40
N LYS A 354 -8.33 20.15 32.58
CA LYS A 354 -8.52 21.14 31.49
C LYS A 354 -7.27 21.47 30.71
N ALA A 355 -6.09 20.99 31.14
CA ALA A 355 -4.80 21.34 30.56
C ALA A 355 -4.52 20.57 29.25
N GLY A 356 -4.81 19.27 29.24
CA GLY A 356 -4.50 18.48 28.05
C GLY A 356 -4.78 16.99 28.19
N ILE A 357 -4.31 16.23 27.22
CA ILE A 357 -4.48 14.79 27.11
C ILE A 357 -3.16 14.22 26.57
N VAL A 358 -2.77 13.05 27.09
CA VAL A 358 -1.73 12.20 26.50
C VAL A 358 -2.35 10.86 26.20
N SER A 359 -2.12 10.30 25.01
CA SER A 359 -2.67 9.01 24.59
C SER A 359 -1.58 8.14 23.98
N ALA A 360 -1.71 6.83 24.18
CA ALA A 360 -0.87 5.83 23.58
C ALA A 360 -1.72 4.66 23.05
N ASP A 361 -1.39 4.19 21.86
CA ASP A 361 -2.02 3.02 21.23
C ASP A 361 -0.95 2.01 20.85
N TYR A 362 -1.30 0.74 20.97
CA TYR A 362 -0.55 -0.39 20.46
C TYR A 362 -1.47 -1.20 19.55
N GLU A 363 -1.01 -1.45 18.32
CA GLU A 363 -1.74 -2.26 17.34
C GLU A 363 -0.87 -3.43 16.91
N ARG A 364 -1.49 -4.62 16.80
CA ARG A 364 -0.88 -5.83 16.26
C ARG A 364 -1.60 -6.25 14.98
N VAL A 365 -0.82 -6.47 13.93
CA VAL A 365 -1.28 -6.97 12.63
C VAL A 365 -0.34 -8.09 12.18
N ASP A 366 -0.89 -9.23 11.80
CA ASP A 366 -0.12 -10.36 11.28
C ASP A 366 -0.36 -10.51 9.78
N TYR A 367 0.54 -9.93 8.98
CA TYR A 367 0.40 -9.87 7.53
C TYR A 367 0.50 -11.25 6.87
N GLY A 368 1.24 -12.21 7.46
CA GLY A 368 1.32 -13.59 6.98
C GLY A 368 0.00 -14.38 7.06
N THR A 369 -1.03 -13.82 7.70
CA THR A 369 -2.37 -14.43 7.73
C THR A 369 -3.28 -13.96 6.59
N GLY A 370 -2.82 -12.98 5.77
CA GLY A 370 -3.53 -12.57 4.56
C GLY A 370 -3.57 -13.69 3.53
N THR A 371 -4.59 -13.72 2.66
CA THR A 371 -4.73 -14.75 1.63
C THR A 371 -5.34 -14.21 0.35
N LEU A 372 -4.92 -14.80 -0.78
CA LEU A 372 -5.54 -14.68 -2.09
C LEU A 372 -6.45 -15.87 -2.35
N ASN A 373 -7.59 -15.66 -2.99
CA ASN A 373 -8.53 -16.71 -3.33
C ASN A 373 -9.16 -16.39 -4.69
N ALA A 374 -9.55 -17.46 -5.41
CA ALA A 374 -10.33 -17.28 -6.62
C ALA A 374 -11.67 -16.59 -6.32
N SER A 375 -12.15 -15.79 -7.25
CA SER A 375 -13.50 -15.23 -7.17
C SER A 375 -14.56 -16.33 -7.28
N ALA A 376 -15.71 -16.12 -6.67
CA ALA A 376 -16.85 -17.03 -6.79
C ALA A 376 -17.35 -17.14 -8.25
N PHE A 377 -16.97 -16.23 -9.12
CA PHE A 377 -17.34 -16.22 -10.54
C PHE A 377 -16.30 -16.86 -11.47
N SER A 378 -15.14 -17.30 -10.95
CA SER A 378 -14.04 -17.85 -11.76
C SER A 378 -14.31 -19.23 -12.34
N GLY A 379 -15.40 -19.93 -11.94
CA GLY A 379 -15.81 -21.22 -12.50
C GLY A 379 -14.89 -22.40 -12.08
N PRO A 380 -15.06 -23.58 -12.72
CA PRO A 380 -14.35 -24.80 -12.33
C PRO A 380 -12.85 -24.79 -12.66
N SER A 381 -12.39 -23.89 -13.51
CA SER A 381 -10.97 -23.72 -13.89
C SER A 381 -10.32 -22.55 -13.14
N ALA A 382 -10.83 -22.20 -11.95
CA ALA A 382 -10.30 -21.13 -11.13
C ALA A 382 -8.81 -21.36 -10.82
N TYR A 383 -8.03 -20.27 -10.86
CA TYR A 383 -6.62 -20.29 -10.48
C TYR A 383 -6.46 -20.67 -9.00
N ASP A 384 -5.50 -21.54 -8.70
CA ASP A 384 -5.14 -21.94 -7.35
C ASP A 384 -4.01 -21.04 -6.80
N PHE A 385 -4.33 -20.18 -5.85
CA PHE A 385 -3.39 -19.28 -5.18
C PHE A 385 -2.57 -19.97 -4.06
N ALA A 386 -2.44 -21.27 -4.03
CA ALA A 386 -1.76 -21.99 -2.96
C ALA A 386 -0.27 -21.60 -2.84
N SER A 387 0.42 -21.39 -3.96
CA SER A 387 1.82 -20.97 -4.02
C SER A 387 2.03 -19.57 -3.47
N GLU A 388 1.20 -18.60 -3.88
CA GLU A 388 1.25 -17.20 -3.45
C GLU A 388 0.89 -17.08 -1.97
N ASN A 389 -0.08 -17.85 -1.51
CA ASN A 389 -0.45 -17.93 -0.09
C ASN A 389 0.66 -18.53 0.78
N ALA A 390 1.36 -19.56 0.27
CA ALA A 390 2.51 -20.14 0.96
C ALA A 390 3.68 -19.13 1.03
N ALA A 391 3.97 -18.43 -0.08
CA ALA A 391 4.97 -17.38 -0.14
C ALA A 391 4.62 -16.23 0.82
N ALA A 392 3.37 -15.77 0.84
CA ALA A 392 2.93 -14.73 1.77
C ALA A 392 3.09 -15.13 3.24
N ALA A 393 2.77 -16.37 3.60
CA ALA A 393 2.92 -16.88 4.96
C ALA A 393 4.39 -17.00 5.40
N GLU A 394 5.31 -17.24 4.45
CA GLU A 394 6.75 -17.33 4.70
C GLU A 394 7.39 -15.93 4.80
N LEU A 395 7.02 -15.01 3.91
CA LEU A 395 7.67 -13.72 3.76
C LEU A 395 7.14 -12.65 4.70
N TYR A 396 5.84 -12.70 5.02
CA TYR A 396 5.21 -11.71 5.87
C TYR A 396 4.97 -12.25 7.27
N GLY A 397 5.12 -11.38 8.26
CA GLY A 397 4.95 -11.69 9.67
C GLY A 397 4.11 -10.67 10.41
N THR A 398 4.23 -10.70 11.73
CA THR A 398 3.54 -9.77 12.61
C THR A 398 4.25 -8.42 12.65
N SER A 399 3.53 -7.35 12.31
CA SER A 399 3.94 -5.96 12.54
C SER A 399 3.31 -5.44 13.84
N HIS A 400 4.13 -4.73 14.61
CA HIS A 400 3.79 -4.06 15.85
C HIS A 400 3.81 -2.55 15.62
N ILE A 401 2.68 -1.87 15.89
CA ILE A 401 2.55 -0.45 15.66
C ILE A 401 2.32 0.24 17.00
N ALA A 402 3.27 1.06 17.42
CA ALA A 402 3.17 1.89 18.62
C ALA A 402 2.91 3.35 18.23
N ARG A 403 1.92 3.98 18.86
CA ARG A 403 1.57 5.38 18.63
C ARG A 403 1.48 6.12 19.95
N VAL A 404 1.93 7.37 19.95
CA VAL A 404 1.82 8.27 21.09
C VAL A 404 1.42 9.65 20.61
N GLY A 405 0.55 10.32 21.37
CA GLY A 405 0.10 11.65 21.03
C GLY A 405 -0.28 12.48 22.25
N CYS A 406 -0.17 13.80 22.11
CA CYS A 406 -0.60 14.74 23.11
C CYS A 406 -1.39 15.91 22.53
N GLU A 407 -2.35 16.39 23.28
CA GLU A 407 -3.14 17.59 22.99
C GLU A 407 -3.10 18.51 24.22
N PHE A 408 -2.64 19.76 24.03
CA PHE A 408 -2.63 20.78 25.08
C PHE A 408 -3.51 21.96 24.73
N ARG A 409 -4.26 22.45 25.71
CA ARG A 409 -5.00 23.69 25.60
C ARG A 409 -4.09 24.87 25.93
N VAL A 410 -3.76 25.69 24.94
CA VAL A 410 -2.93 26.89 25.13
C VAL A 410 -3.80 28.07 25.60
N GLN A 411 -5.00 28.18 25.01
CA GLN A 411 -6.01 29.19 25.36
C GLN A 411 -7.41 28.57 25.29
N ARG A 412 -8.45 29.35 25.67
CA ARG A 412 -9.83 28.84 25.70
C ARG A 412 -10.26 28.21 24.38
N ALA A 413 -9.86 28.77 23.25
CA ALA A 413 -10.22 28.32 21.91
C ALA A 413 -9.11 27.52 21.22
N TRP A 414 -7.82 27.70 21.59
CA TRP A 414 -6.67 27.14 20.88
C TRP A 414 -6.13 25.87 21.53
N ARG A 415 -5.74 24.92 20.66
CA ARG A 415 -5.07 23.68 21.04
C ARG A 415 -3.88 23.43 20.15
N VAL A 416 -2.82 22.91 20.72
CA VAL A 416 -1.66 22.38 20.00
C VAL A 416 -1.57 20.89 20.21
N ARG A 417 -1.06 20.17 19.22
CA ARG A 417 -1.00 18.72 19.22
C ARG A 417 0.33 18.28 18.64
N ALA A 418 0.86 17.20 19.19
CA ALA A 418 2.00 16.51 18.63
C ALA A 418 1.80 15.01 18.81
N GLY A 419 2.39 14.23 17.90
CA GLY A 419 2.30 12.79 17.97
C GLY A 419 3.38 12.12 17.14
N ALA A 420 3.65 10.87 17.46
CA ALA A 420 4.58 10.03 16.74
C ALA A 420 4.05 8.61 16.65
N SER A 421 4.47 7.88 15.61
CA SER A 421 4.25 6.45 15.51
C SER A 421 5.49 5.74 15.01
N PHE A 422 5.65 4.51 15.48
CA PHE A 422 6.65 3.55 15.05
C PHE A 422 5.94 2.27 14.63
N GLU A 423 6.28 1.74 13.48
CA GLU A 423 5.76 0.50 12.93
C GLU A 423 6.93 -0.39 12.53
N THR A 424 6.94 -1.62 13.04
CA THR A 424 7.97 -2.60 12.68
C THR A 424 7.75 -3.12 11.27
N SER A 425 8.83 -3.57 10.64
CA SER A 425 8.79 -4.24 9.34
C SER A 425 7.72 -5.34 9.30
N PRO A 426 6.93 -5.44 8.23
CA PRO A 426 6.00 -6.55 8.02
C PRO A 426 6.71 -7.82 7.52
N PHE A 427 7.99 -7.75 7.17
CA PHE A 427 8.74 -8.86 6.61
C PHE A 427 9.33 -9.76 7.69
N THR A 428 9.33 -11.07 7.43
CA THR A 428 10.06 -12.06 8.24
C THR A 428 11.54 -12.07 7.85
N PRO A 429 12.41 -12.70 8.64
CA PRO A 429 13.80 -12.91 8.24
C PRO A 429 13.97 -13.76 6.96
N ALA A 430 12.98 -14.58 6.61
CA ALA A 430 12.99 -15.37 5.38
C ALA A 430 12.87 -14.51 4.12
N ALA A 431 12.32 -13.32 4.22
CA ALA A 431 12.22 -12.39 3.10
C ALA A 431 13.58 -11.80 2.66
N ASP A 432 14.61 -11.94 3.50
CA ASP A 432 16.00 -11.46 3.25
C ASP A 432 16.07 -10.00 2.77
N VAL A 433 15.19 -9.15 3.31
CA VAL A 433 15.08 -7.73 2.94
C VAL A 433 16.30 -6.98 3.48
N VAL A 434 17.03 -6.31 2.60
CA VAL A 434 18.25 -5.55 2.93
C VAL A 434 17.92 -4.18 3.54
N ALA A 435 16.79 -3.57 3.15
CA ALA A 435 16.35 -2.28 3.66
C ALA A 435 15.73 -2.39 5.05
N ASP A 436 15.94 -1.37 5.91
CA ASP A 436 15.18 -1.22 7.15
C ASP A 436 13.73 -0.79 6.83
N ALA A 437 12.83 -1.77 6.70
CA ALA A 437 11.43 -1.56 6.38
C ALA A 437 10.59 -1.03 7.57
N ASN A 438 11.22 -0.66 8.69
CA ASN A 438 10.53 0.04 9.78
C ASN A 438 10.06 1.41 9.32
N ARG A 439 8.92 1.83 9.85
CA ARG A 439 8.31 3.12 9.50
C ARG A 439 8.27 4.04 10.72
N TYR A 440 8.75 5.25 10.53
CA TYR A 440 8.76 6.32 11.53
C TYR A 440 7.88 7.46 11.06
N THR A 441 6.94 7.90 11.88
CA THR A 441 6.07 9.02 11.55
C THR A 441 6.05 10.05 12.67
N GLY A 442 6.23 11.33 12.32
CA GLY A 442 6.08 12.47 13.20
C GLY A 442 4.93 13.37 12.73
N ASN A 443 4.18 13.92 13.69
CA ASN A 443 3.02 14.75 13.43
C ASN A 443 3.01 15.96 14.34
N PHE A 444 2.57 17.09 13.80
CA PHE A 444 2.35 18.31 14.55
C PHE A 444 1.09 19.01 14.03
N GLY A 445 0.28 19.57 14.92
CA GLY A 445 -0.94 20.25 14.51
C GLY A 445 -1.44 21.28 15.51
N PHE A 446 -2.34 22.09 15.04
CA PHE A 446 -3.05 23.08 15.83
C PHE A 446 -4.56 23.00 15.56
N GLY A 447 -5.37 23.55 16.45
CA GLY A 447 -6.81 23.67 16.25
C GLY A 447 -7.38 24.85 16.96
N HIS A 448 -8.34 25.49 16.33
CA HIS A 448 -9.16 26.56 16.88
C HIS A 448 -10.62 26.11 16.94
N ARG A 449 -11.29 26.37 18.04
CA ARG A 449 -12.67 25.97 18.25
C ARG A 449 -13.50 27.11 18.81
N THR A 450 -14.59 27.40 18.11
CA THR A 450 -15.68 28.25 18.58
C THR A 450 -16.81 27.37 19.19
N GLU A 451 -17.98 27.92 19.38
CA GLU A 451 -19.13 27.18 19.89
C GLU A 451 -19.60 26.10 18.90
N ASN A 452 -19.81 26.45 17.63
CA ASN A 452 -20.34 25.55 16.60
C ASN A 452 -19.29 25.15 15.56
N TRP A 453 -18.28 25.99 15.28
CA TRP A 453 -17.26 25.71 14.26
C TRP A 453 -15.92 25.33 14.88
N TYR A 454 -15.18 24.48 14.17
CA TYR A 454 -13.78 24.27 14.46
C TYR A 454 -12.96 24.17 13.18
N PHE A 455 -11.72 24.65 13.29
CA PHE A 455 -10.72 24.60 12.23
C PHE A 455 -9.44 23.99 12.81
N ALA A 456 -8.79 23.15 12.05
CA ALA A 456 -7.54 22.58 12.50
C ALA A 456 -6.63 22.31 11.30
N GLY A 457 -5.32 22.35 11.56
CA GLY A 457 -4.28 22.03 10.57
C GLY A 457 -3.29 21.04 11.14
N THR A 458 -2.74 20.18 10.29
CA THR A 458 -1.73 19.19 10.67
C THR A 458 -0.70 19.02 9.58
N TYR A 459 0.56 18.96 9.98
CA TYR A 459 1.67 18.46 9.20
C TYR A 459 2.06 17.07 9.68
N ARG A 460 2.21 16.13 8.74
CA ARG A 460 2.65 14.75 8.97
C ARG A 460 3.87 14.47 8.09
N ARG A 461 4.85 13.77 8.65
CA ARG A 461 5.99 13.26 7.91
C ARG A 461 6.25 11.81 8.29
N SER A 462 6.29 10.93 7.30
CA SER A 462 6.60 9.51 7.46
C SER A 462 7.84 9.17 6.64
N VAL A 463 8.75 8.36 7.20
CA VAL A 463 9.98 7.89 6.53
C VAL A 463 10.08 6.38 6.71
N TYR A 464 10.40 5.68 5.63
CA TYR A 464 10.62 4.24 5.61
C TYR A 464 11.46 3.83 4.41
N GLN A 465 11.95 2.61 4.39
CA GLN A 465 12.75 2.07 3.31
C GLN A 465 12.16 0.74 2.82
N ASN A 466 12.35 0.46 1.55
CA ASN A 466 12.00 -0.82 0.92
C ASN A 466 13.14 -1.24 0.00
N ASP A 467 13.23 -2.51 -0.29
CA ASP A 467 14.03 -3.00 -1.39
C ASP A 467 13.34 -2.68 -2.72
N ILE A 468 14.15 -2.49 -3.76
CA ILE A 468 13.70 -2.30 -5.14
C ILE A 468 14.65 -3.06 -6.07
N TYR A 469 14.09 -3.71 -7.06
CA TYR A 469 14.82 -4.39 -8.13
C TYR A 469 14.54 -3.70 -9.46
N LEU A 470 15.57 -3.55 -10.29
CA LEU A 470 15.37 -3.07 -11.65
C LEU A 470 14.56 -4.06 -12.48
N PHE A 471 14.88 -5.35 -12.34
CA PHE A 471 14.14 -6.47 -12.91
C PHE A 471 14.34 -7.74 -12.03
N SER A 472 14.75 -8.88 -12.55
CA SER A 472 14.83 -10.13 -11.79
C SER A 472 15.84 -10.10 -10.64
N PRO A 473 15.48 -10.51 -9.41
CA PRO A 473 16.41 -10.68 -8.30
C PRO A 473 17.46 -11.78 -8.53
N ASP A 474 17.22 -12.69 -9.49
CA ASP A 474 18.19 -13.73 -9.86
C ASP A 474 19.37 -13.16 -10.65
N LEU A 475 19.19 -11.99 -11.28
CA LEU A 475 20.18 -11.34 -12.13
C LEU A 475 20.83 -10.12 -11.47
N LEU A 476 20.13 -9.45 -10.55
CA LEU A 476 20.60 -8.21 -9.92
C LEU A 476 20.32 -8.18 -8.43
N ASP A 477 21.25 -7.60 -7.68
CA ASP A 477 21.06 -7.30 -6.26
C ASP A 477 20.00 -6.22 -6.03
N ALA A 478 19.37 -6.26 -4.85
CA ALA A 478 18.42 -5.25 -4.44
C ALA A 478 19.04 -3.86 -4.29
N GLY A 479 18.39 -2.86 -4.85
CA GLY A 479 18.63 -1.46 -4.52
C GLY A 479 17.83 -1.03 -3.28
N ARG A 480 18.21 0.09 -2.67
CA ARG A 480 17.48 0.71 -1.55
C ARG A 480 16.60 1.83 -2.05
N LEU A 481 15.31 1.75 -1.74
CA LEU A 481 14.32 2.78 -1.99
C LEU A 481 13.93 3.45 -0.66
N GLN A 482 14.42 4.66 -0.43
CA GLN A 482 14.01 5.47 0.73
C GLN A 482 12.82 6.34 0.34
N LYS A 483 11.73 6.23 1.10
CA LYS A 483 10.51 7.00 0.90
C LYS A 483 10.30 8.01 2.03
N THR A 484 9.96 9.23 1.65
CA THR A 484 9.52 10.27 2.58
C THR A 484 8.14 10.76 2.14
N HIS A 485 7.13 10.47 2.93
CA HIS A 485 5.77 10.93 2.71
C HIS A 485 5.47 12.11 3.62
N GLY A 486 5.33 13.30 3.05
CA GLY A 486 4.93 14.54 3.72
C GLY A 486 3.46 14.86 3.40
N MET A 487 2.70 15.32 4.39
CA MET A 487 1.31 15.71 4.19
C MET A 487 0.96 16.95 5.01
N VAL A 488 0.26 17.90 4.38
CA VAL A 488 -0.36 19.05 5.03
C VAL A 488 -1.85 19.00 4.80
N VAL A 489 -2.63 18.91 5.88
CA VAL A 489 -4.09 18.80 5.82
C VAL A 489 -4.76 19.82 6.73
N ALA A 490 -5.96 20.21 6.35
CA ALA A 490 -6.84 21.08 7.15
C ALA A 490 -8.21 20.42 7.32
N THR A 491 -8.79 20.57 8.49
CA THR A 491 -10.17 20.18 8.81
C THR A 491 -11.01 21.43 9.06
N VAL A 492 -12.19 21.43 8.47
CA VAL A 492 -13.32 22.32 8.84
C VAL A 492 -14.43 21.43 9.36
N GLY A 493 -14.99 21.77 10.51
CA GLY A 493 -16.10 21.04 11.09
C GLY A 493 -17.13 21.92 11.75
N PHE A 494 -18.36 21.43 11.78
CA PHE A 494 -19.53 22.10 12.36
C PHE A 494 -20.21 21.16 13.35
N ARG A 495 -20.55 21.71 14.51
CA ARG A 495 -21.29 21.01 15.58
C ARG A 495 -22.72 21.52 15.63
N MET A 496 -23.62 20.54 15.58
CA MET A 496 -25.07 20.76 15.62
C MET A 496 -25.61 20.79 17.05
#